data_c006e7cc1d2f86ddda3c2a76546af2fe
#
_entry.id   c006e7cc1d2f86ddda3c2a76546af2fe
#
_cell.length_a   1.000
_cell.length_b   1.000
_cell.length_c   1.000
_cell.angle_alpha   90.00
_cell.angle_beta   90.00
_cell.angle_gamma   90.00
#
_symmetry.space_group_name_H-M   'P 1'
#
loop_
_entity.id
_entity.type
_entity.pdbx_description
1 polymer ?
#
loop_
_entity_poly.entity_id
_entity_poly.type
_entity_poly.pdbx_seq_one_letter_code
_entity_poly.pdbx_strand_id
1 'polypeptide(L)'
;ARAGNLIFLDADTLVPPSTFAQAVEALNGGEVGCGGAQLVLDAYPSRWFAGQFLPGAWNWISRKFKLFAGSFIFCRAELFFDCGGFPETHFAGEEIVLSRKLKKVSRKNGKKVMMISHPPVISSARKLDWYSDLAILRLVIPLLGMPFFLRNQKACRFWYDRPTKD
;
A
#
# COMPACT_ATOMS: atom_id res chain seq x y z
N ALA A 1 -16.89 11.42 -2.47
CA ALA A 1 -16.50 12.25 -1.31
C ALA A 1 -16.57 13.72 -1.69
N ARG A 2 -17.02 14.59 -0.76
CA ARG A 2 -17.08 16.06 -0.97
C ARG A 2 -15.93 16.79 -0.26
N ALA A 3 -15.03 16.04 0.40
CA ALA A 3 -13.90 16.60 1.14
C ALA A 3 -12.72 16.93 0.20
N GLY A 4 -11.94 17.94 0.56
CA GLY A 4 -10.73 18.33 -0.18
C GLY A 4 -9.56 17.35 -0.04
N ASN A 5 -9.60 16.47 0.98
CA ASN A 5 -8.58 15.47 1.29
C ASN A 5 -9.22 14.07 1.37
N LEU A 6 -8.50 13.07 0.91
CA LEU A 6 -8.90 11.67 0.93
C LEU A 6 -7.86 10.83 1.70
N ILE A 7 -8.35 9.92 2.53
CA ILE A 7 -7.53 8.90 3.19
C ILE A 7 -8.16 7.55 2.87
N PHE A 8 -7.37 6.66 2.27
CA PHE A 8 -7.73 5.27 1.99
C PHE A 8 -7.10 4.39 3.04
N LEU A 9 -7.89 3.49 3.60
CA LEU A 9 -7.50 2.64 4.72
C LEU A 9 -8.08 1.24 4.50
N ASP A 10 -7.26 0.21 4.62
CA ASP A 10 -7.73 -1.17 4.64
C ASP A 10 -8.49 -1.47 5.95
N ALA A 11 -9.53 -2.29 5.85
CA ALA A 11 -10.42 -2.58 6.97
C ALA A 11 -9.75 -3.31 8.15
N ASP A 12 -8.60 -3.94 7.92
CA ASP A 12 -7.81 -4.67 8.91
C ASP A 12 -6.52 -3.94 9.32
N THR A 13 -6.46 -2.62 9.09
CA THR A 13 -5.31 -1.79 9.44
C THR A 13 -5.63 -0.89 10.63
N LEU A 14 -4.77 -0.91 11.63
CA LEU A 14 -4.78 0.02 12.75
C LEU A 14 -3.86 1.20 12.44
N VAL A 15 -4.40 2.40 12.51
CA VAL A 15 -3.64 3.64 12.30
C VAL A 15 -3.46 4.35 13.65
N PRO A 16 -2.21 4.55 14.10
CA PRO A 16 -1.95 5.34 15.29
C PRO A 16 -2.51 6.76 15.13
N PRO A 17 -3.15 7.35 16.16
CA PRO A 17 -3.72 8.69 16.09
C PRO A 17 -2.73 9.76 15.61
N SER A 18 -1.47 9.66 16.02
CA SER A 18 -0.42 10.59 15.58
C SER A 18 -0.03 10.42 14.11
N THR A 19 -0.08 9.20 13.55
CA THR A 19 0.13 8.97 12.10
C THR A 19 -1.00 9.57 11.29
N PHE A 20 -2.24 9.41 11.76
CA PHE A 20 -3.41 10.02 11.14
C PHE A 20 -3.32 11.55 11.18
N ALA A 21 -2.98 12.12 12.35
CA ALA A 21 -2.81 13.55 12.52
C ALA A 21 -1.73 14.12 11.59
N GLN A 22 -0.57 13.45 11.48
CA GLN A 22 0.50 13.85 10.56
C GLN A 22 0.02 13.89 9.08
N ALA A 23 -0.78 12.91 8.66
CA ALA A 23 -1.32 12.89 7.30
C ALA A 23 -2.27 14.07 7.04
N VAL A 24 -3.19 14.33 7.98
CA VAL A 24 -4.14 15.44 7.89
C VAL A 24 -3.41 16.79 7.89
N GLU A 25 -2.45 16.98 8.79
CA GLU A 25 -1.66 18.19 8.91
C GLU A 25 -0.84 18.45 7.64
N ALA A 26 -0.19 17.41 7.10
CA ALA A 26 0.58 17.51 5.86
C ALA A 26 -0.28 17.93 4.67
N LEU A 27 -1.51 17.41 4.56
CA LEU A 27 -2.44 17.80 3.50
C LEU A 27 -2.96 19.22 3.68
N ASN A 28 -3.31 19.60 4.92
CA ASN A 28 -3.81 20.94 5.24
C ASN A 28 -2.74 22.03 5.06
N GLY A 29 -1.47 21.70 5.29
CA GLY A 29 -0.33 22.61 5.05
C GLY A 29 -0.13 22.97 3.57
N GLY A 30 -0.80 22.29 2.65
CA GLY A 30 -0.85 22.65 1.24
C GLY A 30 0.38 22.28 0.40
N GLU A 31 1.52 21.96 1.00
CA GLU A 31 2.74 21.59 0.27
C GLU A 31 2.75 20.11 -0.17
N VAL A 32 2.09 19.22 0.59
CA VAL A 32 2.02 17.79 0.30
C VAL A 32 0.81 17.49 -0.57
N GLY A 33 1.03 16.80 -1.68
CA GLY A 33 -0.03 16.35 -2.58
C GLY A 33 -0.55 14.96 -2.27
N CYS A 34 0.34 14.05 -1.86
CA CYS A 34 -0.01 12.68 -1.50
C CYS A 34 1.06 12.04 -0.63
N GLY A 35 0.72 10.91 -0.01
CA GLY A 35 1.64 10.15 0.79
C GLY A 35 1.08 8.80 1.24
N GLY A 36 1.88 8.10 2.03
CA GLY A 36 1.55 6.85 2.72
C GLY A 36 2.30 6.75 4.03
N ALA A 37 2.18 5.63 4.71
CA ALA A 37 2.91 5.34 5.93
C ALA A 37 3.68 4.03 5.81
N GLN A 38 4.70 3.87 6.66
CA GLN A 38 5.36 2.59 6.86
C GLN A 38 4.40 1.61 7.52
N LEU A 39 4.59 0.33 7.19
CA LEU A 39 3.76 -0.77 7.63
C LEU A 39 4.55 -1.70 8.55
N VAL A 40 3.92 -2.15 9.63
CA VAL A 40 4.32 -3.30 10.41
C VAL A 40 3.16 -4.28 10.49
N LEU A 41 3.46 -5.55 10.74
CA LEU A 41 2.43 -6.56 10.94
C LEU A 41 2.13 -6.71 12.44
N ASP A 42 0.87 -7.01 12.77
CA ASP A 42 0.39 -7.24 14.15
C ASP A 42 0.99 -8.49 14.79
N ALA A 43 1.37 -9.48 13.98
CA ALA A 43 2.04 -10.69 14.39
C ALA A 43 3.06 -11.13 13.34
N TYR A 44 4.13 -11.78 13.80
CA TYR A 44 5.08 -12.47 12.93
C TYR A 44 4.97 -13.97 13.18
N PRO A 45 4.36 -14.74 12.27
CA PRO A 45 4.29 -16.18 12.45
C PRO A 45 5.67 -16.76 12.66
N SER A 46 5.88 -17.46 13.78
CA SER A 46 7.19 -18.01 14.18
C SER A 46 7.78 -19.03 13.19
N ARG A 47 6.96 -19.50 12.26
CA ARG A 47 7.34 -20.46 11.20
C ARG A 47 7.95 -19.80 9.95
N TRP A 48 8.04 -18.46 9.91
CA TRP A 48 8.30 -17.77 8.67
C TRP A 48 9.63 -17.05 8.68
N PHE A 49 10.62 -17.63 8.06
CA PHE A 49 11.89 -16.96 7.77
C PHE A 49 11.65 -15.77 6.81
N ALA A 50 10.84 -15.97 5.78
CA ALA A 50 10.48 -14.92 4.83
C ALA A 50 9.57 -13.83 5.45
N GLY A 51 8.64 -14.19 6.34
CA GLY A 51 7.71 -13.23 6.96
C GLY A 51 8.38 -12.18 7.84
N GLN A 52 9.56 -12.48 8.38
CA GLN A 52 10.33 -11.51 9.17
C GLN A 52 11.05 -10.48 8.28
N PHE A 53 11.46 -10.85 7.07
CA PHE A 53 12.22 -9.97 6.18
C PHE A 53 11.35 -9.19 5.20
N LEU A 54 10.20 -9.75 4.76
CA LEU A 54 9.34 -9.13 3.76
C LEU A 54 8.83 -7.73 4.16
N PRO A 55 8.32 -7.50 5.38
CA PRO A 55 7.89 -6.17 5.79
C PRO A 55 9.03 -5.16 5.83
N GLY A 56 10.20 -5.58 6.31
CA GLY A 56 11.40 -4.74 6.33
C GLY A 56 11.87 -4.38 4.92
N ALA A 57 11.93 -5.36 4.02
CA ALA A 57 12.27 -5.15 2.62
C ALA A 57 11.24 -4.25 1.92
N TRP A 58 9.94 -4.48 2.16
CA TRP A 58 8.88 -3.63 1.64
C TRP A 58 9.02 -2.19 2.15
N ASN A 59 9.23 -1.99 3.43
CA ASN A 59 9.40 -0.66 4.01
C ASN A 59 10.63 0.06 3.45
N TRP A 60 11.72 -0.66 3.17
CA TRP A 60 12.89 -0.10 2.52
C TRP A 60 12.59 0.34 1.08
N ILE A 61 11.94 -0.53 0.29
CA ILE A 61 11.49 -0.24 -1.09
C ILE A 61 10.50 0.92 -1.10
N SER A 62 9.51 0.86 -0.22
CA SER A 62 8.46 1.87 -0.07
C SER A 62 9.05 3.24 0.23
N ARG A 63 10.01 3.34 1.16
CA ARG A 63 10.73 4.60 1.45
C ARG A 63 11.53 5.09 0.25
N LYS A 64 12.35 4.22 -0.33
CA LYS A 64 13.26 4.59 -1.43
C LYS A 64 12.50 5.05 -2.67
N PHE A 65 11.44 4.37 -3.03
CA PHE A 65 10.65 4.64 -4.23
C PHE A 65 9.37 5.43 -3.96
N LYS A 66 9.06 5.73 -2.69
CA LYS A 66 7.81 6.37 -2.25
C LYS A 66 6.60 5.63 -2.83
N LEU A 67 6.56 4.31 -2.67
CA LEU A 67 5.43 3.47 -3.02
C LEU A 67 4.54 3.30 -1.79
N PHE A 68 3.26 3.57 -1.94
CA PHE A 68 2.31 3.48 -0.83
C PHE A 68 1.80 2.05 -0.72
N ALA A 69 1.68 1.55 0.51
CA ALA A 69 0.94 0.33 0.78
C ALA A 69 -0.56 0.63 0.77
N GLY A 70 -1.38 -0.30 0.28
CA GLY A 70 -2.83 -0.16 0.29
C GLY A 70 -3.41 0.10 1.67
N SER A 71 -2.71 -0.36 2.71
CA SER A 71 -3.09 -0.19 4.12
C SER A 71 -3.25 1.26 4.57
N PHE A 72 -2.54 2.23 3.98
CA PHE A 72 -2.70 3.64 4.31
C PHE A 72 -2.17 4.55 3.20
N ILE A 73 -3.09 5.21 2.49
CA ILE A 73 -2.78 6.19 1.44
C ILE A 73 -3.56 7.47 1.73
N PHE A 74 -2.89 8.61 1.67
CA PHE A 74 -3.54 9.91 1.80
C PHE A 74 -3.19 10.82 0.62
N CYS A 75 -4.14 11.61 0.16
CA CYS A 75 -3.92 12.54 -0.94
C CYS A 75 -4.96 13.66 -0.98
N ARG A 76 -4.64 14.71 -1.72
CA ARG A 76 -5.63 15.74 -2.08
C ARG A 76 -6.61 15.15 -3.08
N ALA A 77 -7.90 15.44 -2.87
CA ALA A 77 -8.96 14.91 -3.73
C ALA A 77 -8.79 15.33 -5.20
N GLU A 78 -8.40 16.57 -5.45
CA GLU A 78 -8.12 17.07 -6.80
C GLU A 78 -7.09 16.19 -7.54
N LEU A 79 -5.97 15.86 -6.89
CA LEU A 79 -4.91 15.05 -7.50
C LEU A 79 -5.33 13.60 -7.72
N PHE A 80 -6.22 13.08 -6.86
CA PHE A 80 -6.80 11.76 -7.03
C PHE A 80 -7.67 11.68 -8.27
N PHE A 81 -8.53 12.67 -8.49
CA PHE A 81 -9.39 12.75 -9.68
C PHE A 81 -8.57 13.04 -10.94
N ASP A 82 -7.60 13.96 -10.87
CA ASP A 82 -6.70 14.28 -11.98
C ASP A 82 -5.88 13.08 -12.46
N CYS A 83 -5.53 12.17 -11.56
CA CYS A 83 -4.78 10.96 -11.94
C CYS A 83 -5.69 9.80 -12.40
N GLY A 84 -7.01 9.98 -12.39
CA GLY A 84 -8.01 8.97 -12.76
C GLY A 84 -8.20 7.87 -11.73
N GLY A 85 -7.87 8.12 -10.46
CA GLY A 85 -8.14 7.21 -9.35
C GLY A 85 -7.46 5.84 -9.43
N PHE A 86 -8.05 4.87 -8.74
CA PHE A 86 -7.60 3.47 -8.82
C PHE A 86 -7.80 2.90 -10.23
N PRO A 87 -6.86 2.09 -10.73
CA PRO A 87 -7.01 1.46 -12.04
C PRO A 87 -8.01 0.30 -11.97
N GLU A 88 -9.06 0.33 -12.78
CA GLU A 88 -10.06 -0.75 -12.87
C GLU A 88 -9.53 -2.03 -13.55
N THR A 89 -8.39 -1.92 -14.23
CA THR A 89 -7.79 -3.03 -15.02
C THR A 89 -6.82 -3.90 -14.23
N HIS A 90 -6.61 -3.63 -12.94
CA HIS A 90 -5.70 -4.38 -12.09
C HIS A 90 -6.47 -5.11 -11.01
N PHE A 91 -6.16 -6.39 -10.85
CA PHE A 91 -6.77 -7.26 -9.84
C PHE A 91 -5.91 -7.38 -8.57
N ALA A 92 -4.68 -6.88 -8.60
CA ALA A 92 -3.80 -6.75 -7.44
C ALA A 92 -2.76 -5.66 -7.70
N GLY A 93 -2.21 -5.05 -6.64
CA GLY A 93 -1.18 -4.01 -6.74
C GLY A 93 -1.70 -2.70 -7.34
N GLU A 94 -3.01 -2.48 -7.33
CA GLU A 94 -3.66 -1.25 -7.77
C GLU A 94 -3.13 -0.03 -7.01
N GLU A 95 -2.75 -0.22 -5.75
CA GLU A 95 -2.14 0.80 -4.91
C GLU A 95 -0.76 1.25 -5.42
N ILE A 96 0.02 0.33 -6.00
CA ILE A 96 1.33 0.65 -6.60
C ILE A 96 1.15 1.52 -7.84
N VAL A 97 0.14 1.18 -8.67
CA VAL A 97 -0.19 1.97 -9.85
C VAL A 97 -0.71 3.35 -9.45
N LEU A 98 -1.61 3.40 -8.46
CA LEU A 98 -2.12 4.66 -7.91
C LEU A 98 -0.97 5.51 -7.34
N SER A 99 -0.06 4.91 -6.56
CA SER A 99 1.12 5.61 -6.02
C SER A 99 1.94 6.28 -7.12
N ARG A 100 2.18 5.57 -8.23
CA ARG A 100 2.95 6.12 -9.37
C ARG A 100 2.21 7.28 -10.05
N LYS A 101 0.90 7.13 -10.26
CA LYS A 101 0.06 8.17 -10.84
C LYS A 101 -0.01 9.41 -9.94
N LEU A 102 -0.32 9.24 -8.66
CA LEU A 102 -0.38 10.33 -7.68
C LEU A 102 0.95 11.07 -7.57
N LYS A 103 2.08 10.36 -7.52
CA LYS A 103 3.42 10.98 -7.51
C LYS A 103 3.67 11.83 -8.75
N LYS A 104 3.28 11.33 -9.93
CA LYS A 104 3.46 12.05 -11.20
C LYS A 104 2.65 13.34 -11.19
N VAL A 105 1.37 13.27 -10.83
CA VAL A 105 0.48 14.44 -10.80
C VAL A 105 0.88 15.40 -9.69
N SER A 106 1.22 14.93 -8.49
CA SER A 106 1.72 15.77 -7.38
C SER A 106 2.93 16.59 -7.81
N ARG A 107 3.93 15.96 -8.42
CA ARG A 107 5.14 16.64 -8.90
C ARG A 107 4.84 17.67 -9.99
N LYS A 108 3.93 17.34 -10.93
CA LYS A 108 3.49 18.27 -11.98
C LYS A 108 2.84 19.53 -11.38
N ASN A 109 2.15 19.39 -10.26
CA ASN A 109 1.50 20.49 -9.53
C ASN A 109 2.40 21.12 -8.44
N GLY A 110 3.74 20.87 -8.47
CA GLY A 110 4.69 21.44 -7.51
C GLY A 110 4.51 20.92 -6.07
N LYS A 111 3.78 19.81 -5.87
CA LYS A 111 3.49 19.25 -4.54
C LYS A 111 4.52 18.18 -4.16
N LYS A 112 4.83 18.14 -2.87
CA LYS A 112 5.70 17.13 -2.28
C LYS A 112 4.95 15.79 -2.11
N VAL A 113 5.73 14.71 -2.07
CA VAL A 113 5.25 13.35 -1.75
C VAL A 113 5.85 12.95 -0.42
N MET A 114 5.01 12.59 0.54
CA MET A 114 5.40 12.28 1.91
C MET A 114 5.31 10.78 2.21
N MET A 115 6.24 10.29 3.03
CA MET A 115 6.17 8.95 3.63
C MET A 115 6.33 9.11 5.14
N ILE A 116 5.28 8.77 5.90
CA ILE A 116 5.31 8.79 7.35
C ILE A 116 6.04 7.55 7.83
N SER A 117 7.13 7.74 8.57
CA SER A 117 7.96 6.64 9.06
C SER A 117 7.56 6.19 10.47
N HIS A 118 7.14 7.11 11.32
CA HIS A 118 6.81 6.85 12.72
C HIS A 118 5.63 7.69 13.20
N PRO A 119 4.75 7.05 13.99
CA PRO A 119 4.63 5.59 14.14
C PRO A 119 4.11 4.94 12.86
N PRO A 120 4.50 3.65 12.59
CA PRO A 120 4.01 2.92 11.44
C PRO A 120 2.54 2.53 11.62
N VAL A 121 1.83 2.25 10.53
CA VAL A 121 0.53 1.60 10.58
C VAL A 121 0.70 0.10 10.83
N ILE A 122 -0.28 -0.52 11.49
CA ILE A 122 -0.26 -1.93 11.86
C ILE A 122 -1.32 -2.65 11.02
N SER A 123 -0.91 -3.58 10.18
CA SER A 123 -1.81 -4.39 9.35
C SER A 123 -1.83 -5.84 9.81
N SER A 124 -2.91 -6.54 9.53
CA SER A 124 -3.07 -7.93 9.95
C SER A 124 -2.20 -8.88 9.16
N ALA A 125 -1.44 -9.72 9.89
CA ALA A 125 -0.67 -10.82 9.32
C ALA A 125 -1.52 -12.05 8.98
N ARG A 126 -2.84 -12.04 9.30
CA ARG A 126 -3.75 -13.18 9.18
C ARG A 126 -3.70 -13.87 7.80
N LYS A 127 -3.55 -13.10 6.73
CA LYS A 127 -3.45 -13.68 5.37
C LYS A 127 -2.17 -14.50 5.19
N LEU A 128 -1.09 -14.17 5.90
CA LEU A 128 0.16 -14.89 5.82
C LEU A 128 0.06 -16.29 6.42
N ASP A 129 -0.82 -16.50 7.41
CA ASP A 129 -1.05 -17.80 8.03
C ASP A 129 -1.72 -18.82 7.08
N TRP A 130 -2.30 -18.35 5.99
CA TRP A 130 -3.00 -19.21 5.04
C TRP A 130 -2.08 -19.84 4.00
N TYR A 131 -0.86 -19.35 3.86
CA TYR A 131 0.03 -19.72 2.76
C TYR A 131 1.40 -20.15 3.27
N SER A 132 2.03 -21.09 2.58
CA SER A 132 3.42 -21.48 2.86
C SER A 132 4.40 -20.42 2.34
N ASP A 133 5.61 -20.39 2.91
CA ASP A 133 6.72 -19.50 2.48
C ASP A 133 6.96 -19.56 0.98
N LEU A 134 6.92 -20.78 0.42
CA LEU A 134 7.14 -21.02 -0.99
C LEU A 134 6.00 -20.42 -1.86
N ALA A 135 4.76 -20.48 -1.36
CA ALA A 135 3.61 -19.90 -2.07
C ALA A 135 3.72 -18.38 -2.12
N ILE A 136 4.12 -17.74 -1.02
CA ILE A 136 4.30 -16.28 -0.97
C ILE A 136 5.51 -15.85 -1.81
N LEU A 137 6.61 -16.59 -1.76
CA LEU A 137 7.78 -16.29 -2.60
C LEU A 137 7.43 -16.38 -4.09
N ARG A 138 6.68 -17.40 -4.51
CA ARG A 138 6.16 -17.54 -5.89
C ARG A 138 5.22 -16.42 -6.31
N LEU A 139 4.59 -15.76 -5.34
CA LEU A 139 3.72 -14.62 -5.59
C LEU A 139 4.49 -13.30 -5.68
N VAL A 140 5.46 -13.10 -4.80
CA VAL A 140 6.23 -11.84 -4.71
C VAL A 140 7.20 -11.70 -5.88
N ILE A 141 7.80 -12.79 -6.36
CA ILE A 141 8.75 -12.75 -7.47
C ILE A 141 8.13 -12.19 -8.77
N PRO A 142 6.94 -12.64 -9.23
CA PRO A 142 6.30 -12.06 -10.39
C PRO A 142 5.86 -10.61 -10.20
N LEU A 143 5.47 -10.22 -8.99
CA LEU A 143 5.12 -8.84 -8.64
C LEU A 143 6.29 -7.86 -8.85
N LEU A 144 7.50 -8.31 -8.57
CA LEU A 144 8.71 -7.51 -8.74
C LEU A 144 9.17 -7.40 -10.20
N GLY A 145 8.87 -8.43 -11.03
CA GLY A 145 9.42 -8.54 -12.38
C GLY A 145 8.45 -8.31 -13.54
N MET A 146 7.14 -8.53 -13.38
CA MET A 146 6.21 -8.55 -14.51
C MET A 146 4.85 -7.92 -14.19
N PRO A 147 4.64 -6.64 -14.51
CA PRO A 147 3.38 -5.93 -14.27
C PRO A 147 2.17 -6.54 -15.01
N PHE A 148 2.38 -7.40 -15.99
CA PHE A 148 1.31 -8.08 -16.74
C PHE A 148 0.53 -9.09 -15.90
N PHE A 149 1.15 -9.72 -14.90
CA PHE A 149 0.47 -10.66 -14.01
C PHE A 149 -0.63 -9.98 -13.18
N LEU A 150 -0.47 -8.71 -12.84
CA LEU A 150 -1.42 -7.94 -12.04
C LEU A 150 -2.74 -7.65 -12.78
N ARG A 151 -2.75 -7.81 -14.11
CA ARG A 151 -3.94 -7.65 -14.95
C ARG A 151 -4.70 -8.96 -15.19
N ASN A 152 -4.17 -10.08 -14.74
CA ASN A 152 -4.80 -11.39 -14.94
C ASN A 152 -5.49 -11.83 -13.65
N GLN A 153 -6.83 -11.85 -13.66
CA GLN A 153 -7.65 -12.24 -12.52
C GLN A 153 -7.30 -13.65 -12.00
N LYS A 154 -7.01 -14.60 -12.89
CA LYS A 154 -6.63 -15.98 -12.51
C LYS A 154 -5.28 -16.02 -11.78
N ALA A 155 -4.34 -15.17 -12.16
CA ALA A 155 -3.04 -15.04 -11.48
C ALA A 155 -3.15 -14.36 -10.12
N CYS A 156 -4.20 -13.54 -9.92
CA CYS A 156 -4.46 -12.79 -8.69
C CYS A 156 -5.41 -13.51 -7.73
N ARG A 157 -5.80 -14.76 -8.00
CA ARG A 157 -6.69 -15.57 -7.15
C ARG A 157 -6.26 -15.61 -5.68
N PHE A 158 -4.97 -15.59 -5.44
CA PHE A 158 -4.38 -15.50 -4.11
C PHE A 158 -4.96 -14.35 -3.26
N TRP A 159 -5.31 -13.21 -3.86
CA TRP A 159 -5.87 -12.06 -3.16
C TRP A 159 -7.32 -12.25 -2.76
N TYR A 160 -8.06 -13.12 -3.49
CA TYR A 160 -9.51 -13.26 -3.39
C TYR A 160 -9.95 -14.60 -2.81
N ASP A 161 -9.23 -15.68 -3.11
CA ASP A 161 -9.64 -17.03 -2.72
C ASP A 161 -9.02 -17.40 -1.36
N ARG A 162 -9.87 -17.82 -0.44
CA ARG A 162 -9.44 -18.44 0.80
C ARG A 162 -9.07 -19.89 0.49
N PRO A 163 -7.83 -20.37 0.77
CA PRO A 163 -7.54 -21.77 0.58
C PRO A 163 -8.46 -22.59 1.50
N THR A 164 -9.19 -23.54 0.91
CA THR A 164 -9.87 -24.57 1.68
C THR A 164 -8.81 -25.34 2.46
N LYS A 165 -8.93 -25.38 3.77
CA LYS A 165 -8.14 -26.29 4.59
C LYS A 165 -8.68 -27.69 4.29
N ASP A 166 -7.95 -28.49 3.49
CA ASP A 166 -8.10 -29.94 3.48
C ASP A 166 -7.56 -30.53 4.77
#